data_1c8048dc908399645fb1c85e27dbff3b
#
_entry.id   1c8048dc908399645fb1c85e27dbff3b
#
_cell.length_a   1.000
_cell.length_b   1.000
_cell.length_c   1.000
_cell.angle_alpha   90.00
_cell.angle_beta   90.00
_cell.angle_gamma   90.00
#
_symmetry.space_group_name_H-M   'P 1'
#
loop_
_entity.id
_entity.type
_entity.pdbx_description
1 polymer ?
#
loop_
_entity_poly.entity_id
_entity_poly.type
_entity_poly.pdbx_seq_one_letter_code
_entity_poly.pdbx_strand_id
1 'polypeptide(L)'
;HKVVLGLFSADFKAHATTFLLKGVLSNLDKTKFTVLLFSFSKSRDYLTQELTEICDDFYDVSQMSDRAVAELSRAKSVDVALDLKGFTEHSRPKIFAYCAAPIQVNYLGYPGSTGAPWIDYVIADRVIIPPSDHKFYSENVVYMPHCYQPTDNNRRVDRTQQSRTDHGLPESGTVFCCFNQNYKITPVEVDAWSKILRKV
;
A
#
# COMPACT_ATOMS: atom_id res chain seq x y z
N HIS A 1 18.38 -6.88 19.96
CA HIS A 1 17.31 -5.88 19.79
C HIS A 1 16.59 -6.14 18.46
N LYS A 2 15.26 -6.20 18.49
CA LYS A 2 14.44 -6.26 17.26
C LYS A 2 14.22 -4.83 16.77
N VAL A 3 14.15 -4.65 15.46
CA VAL A 3 13.74 -3.38 14.86
C VAL A 3 12.23 -3.24 14.98
N VAL A 4 11.73 -2.14 15.52
CA VAL A 4 10.31 -1.86 15.68
C VAL A 4 9.82 -1.07 14.47
N LEU A 5 8.97 -1.70 13.66
CA LEU A 5 8.33 -1.09 12.50
C LEU A 5 6.94 -0.57 12.88
N GLY A 6 6.71 0.72 12.73
CA GLY A 6 5.40 1.34 12.86
C GLY A 6 4.80 1.58 11.48
N LEU A 7 3.66 0.97 11.18
CA LEU A 7 2.95 1.14 9.92
C LEU A 7 1.73 2.03 10.13
N PHE A 8 1.59 3.07 9.31
CA PHE A 8 0.58 4.11 9.48
C PHE A 8 -0.35 4.15 8.27
N SER A 9 -1.65 3.89 8.47
CA SER A 9 -2.63 3.88 7.37
C SER A 9 -4.07 4.06 7.83
N ALA A 10 -4.93 4.54 6.92
CA ALA A 10 -6.38 4.46 7.02
C ALA A 10 -6.96 3.14 6.45
N ASP A 11 -6.11 2.29 5.86
CA ASP A 11 -6.53 1.21 4.97
C ASP A 11 -6.28 -0.19 5.53
N PHE A 12 -6.10 -0.35 6.84
CA PHE A 12 -6.00 -1.66 7.49
C PHE A 12 -7.37 -2.38 7.55
N LYS A 13 -7.95 -2.57 6.39
CA LYS A 13 -9.25 -3.18 6.12
C LYS A 13 -9.26 -3.76 4.70
N ALA A 14 -10.42 -4.20 4.18
CA ALA A 14 -10.57 -4.66 2.80
C ALA A 14 -10.26 -3.54 1.80
N HIS A 15 -8.98 -3.34 1.54
CA HIS A 15 -8.41 -2.32 0.67
C HIS A 15 -7.18 -2.86 -0.07
N ALA A 16 -6.91 -2.33 -1.26
CA ALA A 16 -5.78 -2.76 -2.10
C ALA A 16 -4.45 -2.79 -1.34
N THR A 17 -4.13 -1.74 -0.58
CA THR A 17 -2.90 -1.65 0.22
C THR A 17 -2.77 -2.82 1.20
N THR A 18 -3.86 -3.20 1.88
CA THR A 18 -3.85 -4.33 2.83
C THR A 18 -3.67 -5.66 2.15
N PHE A 19 -4.33 -5.88 1.01
CA PHE A 19 -4.14 -7.10 0.21
C PHE A 19 -2.69 -7.28 -0.25
N LEU A 20 -2.03 -6.18 -0.62
CA LEU A 20 -0.63 -6.21 -1.04
C LEU A 20 0.32 -6.43 0.16
N LEU A 21 0.05 -5.76 1.28
CA LEU A 21 0.93 -5.74 2.45
C LEU A 21 0.87 -7.04 3.26
N LYS A 22 -0.28 -7.70 3.32
CA LYS A 22 -0.52 -8.89 4.16
C LYS A 22 0.54 -9.97 3.96
N GLY A 23 0.88 -10.28 2.71
CA GLY A 23 1.92 -11.26 2.39
C GLY A 23 3.30 -10.87 2.91
N VAL A 24 3.64 -9.58 2.90
CA VAL A 24 4.89 -9.06 3.48
C VAL A 24 4.90 -9.30 4.98
N LEU A 25 3.85 -8.88 5.69
CA LEU A 25 3.75 -8.99 7.14
C LEU A 25 3.79 -10.44 7.63
N SER A 26 3.14 -11.35 6.89
CA SER A 26 3.15 -12.78 7.21
C SER A 26 4.53 -13.45 7.03
N ASN A 27 5.40 -12.87 6.19
CA ASN A 27 6.73 -13.42 5.88
C ASN A 27 7.87 -12.67 6.58
N LEU A 28 7.57 -11.63 7.36
CA LEU A 28 8.61 -10.95 8.13
C LEU A 28 9.21 -11.87 9.20
N ASP A 29 10.52 -11.82 9.32
CA ASP A 29 11.27 -12.54 10.37
C ASP A 29 10.99 -11.93 11.76
N LYS A 30 10.06 -12.55 12.47
CA LYS A 30 9.65 -12.12 13.82
C LYS A 30 10.78 -12.18 14.86
N THR A 31 11.92 -12.80 14.56
CA THR A 31 13.10 -12.74 15.42
C THR A 31 13.85 -11.41 15.29
N LYS A 32 13.68 -10.72 14.16
CA LYS A 32 14.36 -9.46 13.83
C LYS A 32 13.46 -8.24 13.93
N PHE A 33 12.16 -8.41 13.66
CA PHE A 33 11.20 -7.32 13.58
C PHE A 33 10.07 -7.47 14.60
N THR A 34 9.62 -6.33 15.11
CA THR A 34 8.34 -6.13 15.80
C THR A 34 7.49 -5.20 14.94
N VAL A 35 6.23 -5.53 14.68
CA VAL A 35 5.35 -4.78 13.78
C VAL A 35 4.16 -4.22 14.54
N LEU A 36 4.05 -2.89 14.54
CA LEU A 36 2.98 -2.14 15.16
C LEU A 36 2.13 -1.43 14.10
N LEU A 37 0.82 -1.59 14.15
CA LEU A 37 -0.11 -0.93 13.22
C LEU A 37 -0.79 0.26 13.90
N PHE A 38 -0.75 1.43 13.25
CA PHE A 38 -1.42 2.68 13.68
C PHE A 38 -2.53 3.00 12.68
N SER A 39 -3.77 2.62 13.03
CA SER A 39 -4.92 2.78 12.15
C SER A 39 -5.59 4.14 12.28
N PHE A 40 -5.71 4.86 11.16
CA PHE A 40 -6.44 6.14 11.09
C PHE A 40 -7.95 5.96 10.95
N SER A 41 -8.43 4.74 10.69
CA SER A 41 -9.84 4.42 10.46
C SER A 41 -10.43 3.62 11.62
N LYS A 42 -11.66 3.95 11.99
CA LYS A 42 -12.49 3.14 12.90
C LYS A 42 -13.09 1.91 12.20
N SER A 43 -13.13 1.90 10.87
CA SER A 43 -13.71 0.79 10.11
C SER A 43 -12.88 -0.47 10.34
N ARG A 44 -13.57 -1.55 10.70
CA ARG A 44 -13.00 -2.86 10.99
C ARG A 44 -13.72 -3.91 10.15
N ASP A 45 -12.98 -4.85 9.60
CA ASP A 45 -13.52 -5.99 8.87
C ASP A 45 -12.66 -7.24 9.10
N TYR A 46 -12.91 -8.29 8.34
CA TYR A 46 -12.19 -9.55 8.46
C TYR A 46 -10.67 -9.40 8.23
N LEU A 47 -10.26 -8.51 7.30
CA LEU A 47 -8.82 -8.25 7.08
C LEU A 47 -8.17 -7.49 8.23
N THR A 48 -8.91 -6.60 8.89
CA THR A 48 -8.43 -5.96 10.12
C THR A 48 -8.14 -7.01 11.20
N GLN A 49 -9.03 -8.00 11.35
CA GLN A 49 -8.84 -9.09 12.30
C GLN A 49 -7.60 -9.92 11.94
N GLU A 50 -7.47 -10.34 10.67
CA GLU A 50 -6.32 -11.10 10.19
C GLU A 50 -4.99 -10.35 10.42
N LEU A 51 -4.97 -9.02 10.17
CA LEU A 51 -3.79 -8.20 10.45
C LEU A 51 -3.44 -8.16 11.93
N THR A 52 -4.45 -8.07 12.81
CA THR A 52 -4.26 -8.07 14.26
C THR A 52 -3.65 -9.39 14.75
N GLU A 53 -3.94 -10.51 14.08
CA GLU A 53 -3.34 -11.82 14.38
C GLU A 53 -1.90 -11.96 13.87
N ILE A 54 -1.56 -11.29 12.76
CA ILE A 54 -0.24 -11.34 12.13
C ILE A 54 0.77 -10.43 12.85
N CYS A 55 0.34 -9.22 13.22
CA CYS A 55 1.19 -8.18 13.79
C CYS A 55 1.30 -8.30 15.32
N ASP A 56 2.31 -7.62 15.90
CA ASP A 56 2.56 -7.68 17.33
C ASP A 56 1.58 -6.81 18.14
N ASP A 57 1.13 -5.67 17.56
CA ASP A 57 0.12 -4.82 18.19
C ASP A 57 -0.64 -3.96 17.18
N PHE A 58 -1.84 -3.50 17.54
CA PHE A 58 -2.73 -2.70 16.71
C PHE A 58 -3.33 -1.54 17.50
N TYR A 59 -3.05 -0.31 17.08
CA TYR A 59 -3.52 0.92 17.72
C TYR A 59 -4.57 1.62 16.85
N ASP A 60 -5.79 1.77 17.37
CA ASP A 60 -6.77 2.69 16.77
C ASP A 60 -6.43 4.11 17.19
N VAL A 61 -5.88 4.88 16.26
CA VAL A 61 -5.49 6.27 16.47
C VAL A 61 -6.43 7.26 15.76
N SER A 62 -7.59 6.78 15.33
CA SER A 62 -8.53 7.57 14.51
C SER A 62 -9.06 8.82 15.24
N GLN A 63 -9.09 8.81 16.57
CA GLN A 63 -9.56 9.94 17.38
C GLN A 63 -8.43 10.73 18.05
N MET A 64 -7.18 10.32 17.85
CA MET A 64 -6.02 11.01 18.41
C MET A 64 -5.58 12.16 17.50
N SER A 65 -5.03 13.25 18.07
CA SER A 65 -4.36 14.27 17.29
C SER A 65 -3.08 13.72 16.65
N ASP A 66 -2.62 14.34 15.53
CA ASP A 66 -1.41 13.91 14.85
C ASP A 66 -0.18 13.93 15.75
N ARG A 67 -0.09 14.95 16.62
CA ARG A 67 0.97 15.03 17.62
C ARG A 67 0.91 13.89 18.64
N ALA A 68 -0.27 13.57 19.15
CA ALA A 68 -0.43 12.48 20.12
C ALA A 68 -0.10 11.12 19.50
N VAL A 69 -0.40 10.92 18.20
CA VAL A 69 -0.01 9.70 17.48
C VAL A 69 1.51 9.59 17.36
N ALA A 70 2.20 10.68 17.01
CA ALA A 70 3.66 10.69 16.94
C ALA A 70 4.30 10.43 18.33
N GLU A 71 3.74 11.02 19.38
CA GLU A 71 4.19 10.78 20.77
C GLU A 71 3.96 9.32 21.18
N LEU A 72 2.81 8.72 20.86
CA LEU A 72 2.54 7.30 21.10
C LEU A 72 3.53 6.41 20.35
N SER A 73 3.81 6.69 19.08
CA SER A 73 4.79 5.96 18.28
C SER A 73 6.17 5.93 18.95
N ARG A 74 6.65 7.08 19.38
CA ARG A 74 7.93 7.19 20.11
C ARG A 74 7.90 6.46 21.46
N ALA A 75 6.79 6.56 22.20
CA ALA A 75 6.62 5.85 23.48
C ALA A 75 6.64 4.31 23.29
N LYS A 76 6.25 3.83 22.09
CA LYS A 76 6.35 2.43 21.69
C LYS A 76 7.71 2.06 21.08
N SER A 77 8.68 2.98 21.11
CA SER A 77 10.04 2.80 20.59
C SER A 77 10.07 2.37 19.12
N VAL A 78 9.21 2.97 18.29
CA VAL A 78 9.23 2.75 16.83
C VAL A 78 10.55 3.27 16.27
N ASP A 79 11.32 2.40 15.63
CA ASP A 79 12.59 2.71 15.00
C ASP A 79 12.38 3.26 13.58
N VAL A 80 11.44 2.65 12.84
CA VAL A 80 11.10 3.03 11.46
C VAL A 80 9.59 3.21 11.33
N ALA A 81 9.15 4.41 10.96
CA ALA A 81 7.77 4.72 10.66
C ALA A 81 7.51 4.65 9.14
N LEU A 82 6.60 3.78 8.71
CA LEU A 82 6.19 3.66 7.32
C LEU A 82 4.87 4.36 7.10
N ASP A 83 4.89 5.43 6.31
CA ASP A 83 3.69 6.08 5.78
C ASP A 83 3.17 5.29 4.58
N LEU A 84 2.03 4.60 4.77
CA LEU A 84 1.39 3.81 3.71
C LEU A 84 0.33 4.61 2.93
N LYS A 85 0.25 5.92 3.15
CA LYS A 85 -0.74 6.80 2.54
C LYS A 85 -0.13 7.87 1.64
N GLY A 86 0.95 8.52 2.07
CA GLY A 86 1.48 9.69 1.37
C GLY A 86 0.37 10.74 1.15
N PHE A 87 0.11 11.14 -0.10
CA PHE A 87 -0.95 12.10 -0.45
C PHE A 87 -2.23 11.45 -0.97
N THR A 88 -2.57 10.26 -0.48
CA THR A 88 -3.86 9.64 -0.80
C THR A 88 -4.95 10.06 0.20
N GLU A 89 -6.20 9.72 -0.11
CA GLU A 89 -7.35 10.04 0.73
C GLU A 89 -7.17 9.55 2.17
N HIS A 90 -7.60 10.35 3.14
CA HIS A 90 -7.45 10.10 4.59
C HIS A 90 -6.00 10.03 5.09
N SER A 91 -5.04 10.60 4.34
CA SER A 91 -3.65 10.72 4.81
C SER A 91 -3.52 11.66 6.01
N ARG A 92 -2.50 11.43 6.83
CA ARG A 92 -2.20 12.25 8.01
C ARG A 92 -0.71 12.63 8.07
N PRO A 93 -0.20 13.40 7.09
CA PRO A 93 1.23 13.70 6.96
C PRO A 93 1.84 14.46 8.14
N LYS A 94 1.00 15.18 8.90
CA LYS A 94 1.46 15.91 10.09
C LYS A 94 1.99 15.00 11.21
N ILE A 95 1.58 13.72 11.26
CA ILE A 95 2.13 12.74 12.21
C ILE A 95 3.65 12.68 12.03
N PHE A 96 4.10 12.60 10.79
CA PHE A 96 5.53 12.50 10.45
C PHE A 96 6.26 13.83 10.65
N ALA A 97 5.58 14.98 10.44
CA ALA A 97 6.13 16.30 10.79
C ALA A 97 6.43 16.45 12.29
N TYR A 98 5.72 15.69 13.15
CA TYR A 98 6.00 15.59 14.60
C TYR A 98 7.03 14.49 14.94
N CYS A 99 7.75 13.97 13.95
CA CYS A 99 8.79 12.95 14.11
C CYS A 99 8.26 11.69 14.82
N ALA A 100 7.47 10.88 14.12
CA ALA A 100 6.90 9.64 14.66
C ALA A 100 7.96 8.59 15.00
N ALA A 101 9.10 8.59 14.30
CA ALA A 101 10.24 7.71 14.53
C ALA A 101 11.55 8.40 14.08
N PRO A 102 12.74 7.85 14.47
CA PRO A 102 14.04 8.32 13.98
C PRO A 102 14.21 8.23 12.47
N ILE A 103 13.59 7.23 11.84
CA ILE A 103 13.57 7.01 10.37
C ILE A 103 12.13 6.99 9.92
N GLN A 104 11.81 7.78 8.88
CA GLN A 104 10.47 7.91 8.34
C GLN A 104 10.47 7.65 6.83
N VAL A 105 9.60 6.74 6.37
CA VAL A 105 9.65 6.16 5.03
C VAL A 105 8.28 6.25 4.37
N ASN A 106 8.22 6.74 3.15
CA ASN A 106 7.03 6.64 2.29
C ASN A 106 7.05 5.29 1.54
N TYR A 107 5.97 4.52 1.63
CA TYR A 107 5.88 3.23 0.97
C TYR A 107 4.47 2.88 0.51
N LEU A 108 4.38 2.26 -0.65
CA LEU A 108 3.26 1.52 -1.23
C LEU A 108 2.06 2.36 -1.67
N GLY A 109 1.44 3.14 -0.80
CA GLY A 109 0.18 3.83 -1.11
C GLY A 109 0.32 5.01 -2.06
N TYR A 110 1.47 5.67 -2.07
CA TYR A 110 1.78 6.82 -2.92
C TYR A 110 3.22 6.75 -3.43
N PRO A 111 3.45 6.41 -4.70
CA PRO A 111 4.79 6.23 -5.25
C PRO A 111 5.50 7.54 -5.66
N GLY A 112 4.86 8.69 -5.45
CA GLY A 112 5.44 10.01 -5.71
C GLY A 112 6.22 10.57 -4.52
N SER A 113 7.01 11.62 -4.77
CA SER A 113 7.64 12.38 -3.70
C SER A 113 6.58 13.10 -2.85
N THR A 114 6.76 13.08 -1.55
CA THR A 114 5.96 13.88 -0.61
C THR A 114 6.43 15.33 -0.55
N GLY A 115 7.66 15.62 -1.02
CA GLY A 115 8.28 16.93 -0.89
C GLY A 115 8.53 17.35 0.56
N ALA A 116 8.38 16.43 1.51
CA ALA A 116 8.41 16.70 2.93
C ALA A 116 9.82 16.46 3.50
N PRO A 117 10.46 17.47 4.14
CA PRO A 117 11.83 17.34 4.64
C PRO A 117 11.97 16.37 5.82
N TRP A 118 10.86 15.89 6.36
CA TRP A 118 10.82 14.93 7.46
C TRP A 118 10.59 13.48 7.02
N ILE A 119 10.44 13.21 5.72
CA ILE A 119 10.44 11.85 5.17
C ILE A 119 11.81 11.57 4.60
N ASP A 120 12.51 10.60 5.19
CA ASP A 120 13.91 10.31 4.87
C ASP A 120 14.05 9.49 3.58
N TYR A 121 13.14 8.53 3.37
CA TYR A 121 13.23 7.56 2.29
C TYR A 121 11.90 7.32 1.60
N VAL A 122 11.97 6.94 0.32
CA VAL A 122 10.88 6.31 -0.44
C VAL A 122 11.31 4.94 -0.92
N ILE A 123 10.47 3.91 -0.67
CA ILE A 123 10.73 2.57 -1.21
C ILE A 123 10.13 2.48 -2.61
N ALA A 124 10.97 2.11 -3.57
CA ALA A 124 10.65 2.08 -4.99
C ALA A 124 11.34 0.91 -5.71
N ASP A 125 11.21 0.86 -7.00
CA ASP A 125 12.04 0.08 -7.90
C ASP A 125 12.56 0.96 -9.05
N ARG A 126 13.45 0.41 -9.87
CA ARG A 126 14.10 1.17 -10.95
C ARG A 126 13.18 1.47 -12.14
N VAL A 127 11.98 0.89 -12.18
CA VAL A 127 10.99 1.13 -13.24
C VAL A 127 10.15 2.35 -12.88
N ILE A 128 9.64 2.41 -11.63
CA ILE A 128 8.79 3.53 -11.20
C ILE A 128 9.57 4.80 -10.86
N ILE A 129 10.81 4.66 -10.35
CA ILE A 129 11.71 5.78 -10.10
C ILE A 129 13.07 5.45 -10.73
N PRO A 130 13.26 5.73 -12.03
CA PRO A 130 14.56 5.58 -12.66
C PRO A 130 15.62 6.48 -11.98
N PRO A 131 16.90 6.12 -11.97
CA PRO A 131 17.96 6.95 -11.38
C PRO A 131 18.02 8.38 -11.93
N SER A 132 17.61 8.59 -13.18
CA SER A 132 17.51 9.93 -13.81
C SER A 132 16.52 10.85 -13.11
N ASP A 133 15.52 10.26 -12.41
CA ASP A 133 14.39 10.97 -11.83
C ASP A 133 14.57 11.25 -10.34
N HIS A 134 15.66 10.80 -9.71
CA HIS A 134 15.97 11.11 -8.31
C HIS A 134 15.94 12.60 -8.01
N LYS A 135 16.30 13.43 -8.95
CA LYS A 135 16.27 14.89 -8.82
C LYS A 135 14.89 15.50 -8.54
N PHE A 136 13.81 14.73 -8.77
CA PHE A 136 12.43 15.14 -8.52
C PHE A 136 11.92 14.67 -7.15
N TYR A 137 12.74 13.94 -6.39
CA TYR A 137 12.39 13.41 -5.08
C TYR A 137 13.19 14.11 -3.99
N SER A 138 12.53 14.52 -2.93
CA SER A 138 13.20 15.03 -1.72
C SER A 138 13.74 13.91 -0.85
N GLU A 139 13.12 12.73 -0.94
CA GLU A 139 13.46 11.53 -0.20
C GLU A 139 14.62 10.77 -0.86
N ASN A 140 15.41 10.07 -0.06
CA ASN A 140 16.37 9.11 -0.59
C ASN A 140 15.65 7.86 -1.12
N VAL A 141 15.95 7.44 -2.35
CA VAL A 141 15.29 6.28 -2.96
C VAL A 141 15.95 4.97 -2.51
N VAL A 142 15.16 4.10 -1.88
CA VAL A 142 15.57 2.73 -1.55
C VAL A 142 14.97 1.78 -2.57
N TYR A 143 15.82 1.09 -3.32
CA TYR A 143 15.38 0.20 -4.37
C TYR A 143 15.11 -1.22 -3.90
N MET A 144 13.90 -1.71 -4.15
CA MET A 144 13.60 -3.13 -4.13
C MET A 144 14.22 -3.81 -5.37
N PRO A 145 14.70 -5.07 -5.25
CA PRO A 145 15.47 -5.72 -6.33
C PRO A 145 14.66 -5.99 -7.59
N HIS A 146 13.35 -6.20 -7.49
CA HIS A 146 12.49 -6.57 -8.63
C HIS A 146 11.33 -5.60 -8.81
N CYS A 147 10.44 -5.53 -7.84
CA CYS A 147 9.25 -4.69 -7.86
C CYS A 147 9.01 -4.10 -6.47
N TYR A 148 8.68 -2.81 -6.39
CA TYR A 148 8.36 -2.17 -5.11
C TYR A 148 7.01 -2.63 -4.56
N GLN A 149 6.09 -3.00 -5.45
CA GLN A 149 4.75 -3.44 -5.08
C GLN A 149 4.78 -4.93 -4.74
N PRO A 150 4.51 -5.31 -3.49
CA PRO A 150 4.47 -6.70 -3.10
C PRO A 150 3.21 -7.39 -3.61
N THR A 151 3.28 -8.70 -3.75
CA THR A 151 2.12 -9.57 -4.00
C THR A 151 2.15 -10.74 -3.02
N ASP A 152 0.98 -11.17 -2.56
CA ASP A 152 0.87 -12.33 -1.68
C ASP A 152 0.79 -13.62 -2.51
N ASN A 153 1.87 -14.39 -2.51
CA ASN A 153 1.94 -15.68 -3.23
C ASN A 153 1.03 -16.76 -2.62
N ASN A 154 0.56 -16.57 -1.39
CA ASN A 154 -0.35 -17.50 -0.70
C ASN A 154 -1.82 -17.17 -0.98
N ARG A 155 -2.11 -16.10 -1.72
CA ARG A 155 -3.46 -15.75 -2.10
C ARG A 155 -4.09 -16.87 -2.93
N ARG A 156 -5.14 -17.47 -2.38
CA ARG A 156 -5.89 -18.52 -3.08
C ARG A 156 -6.66 -17.89 -4.25
N VAL A 157 -6.42 -18.43 -5.43
CA VAL A 157 -7.27 -18.18 -6.60
C VAL A 157 -8.40 -19.20 -6.55
N ASP A 158 -9.64 -18.74 -6.69
CA ASP A 158 -10.76 -19.64 -6.86
C ASP A 158 -10.53 -20.47 -8.13
N ARG A 159 -10.46 -21.80 -7.96
CA ARG A 159 -10.27 -22.75 -9.05
C ARG A 159 -11.58 -23.43 -9.44
N THR A 160 -12.71 -22.95 -8.95
CA THR A 160 -14.03 -23.43 -9.38
C THR A 160 -14.10 -23.26 -10.89
N GLN A 161 -14.30 -24.36 -11.58
CA GLN A 161 -14.38 -24.35 -13.02
C GLN A 161 -15.70 -23.71 -13.44
N GLN A 162 -15.62 -22.44 -13.80
CA GLN A 162 -16.77 -21.67 -14.29
C GLN A 162 -16.69 -21.60 -15.82
N SER A 163 -17.84 -21.74 -16.47
CA SER A 163 -17.93 -21.62 -17.93
C SER A 163 -18.04 -20.14 -18.33
N ARG A 164 -17.72 -19.84 -19.59
CA ARG A 164 -17.97 -18.51 -20.14
C ARG A 164 -19.46 -18.13 -20.10
N THR A 165 -20.32 -19.10 -20.33
CA THR A 165 -21.78 -18.93 -20.34
C THR A 165 -22.34 -18.57 -18.96
N ASP A 166 -21.72 -19.06 -17.86
CA ASP A 166 -22.11 -18.69 -16.48
C ASP A 166 -21.93 -17.19 -16.21
N HIS A 167 -21.08 -16.53 -16.99
CA HIS A 167 -20.79 -15.10 -16.91
C HIS A 167 -21.36 -14.29 -18.07
N GLY A 168 -22.25 -14.87 -18.88
CA GLY A 168 -22.85 -14.19 -20.03
C GLY A 168 -21.85 -13.84 -21.13
N LEU A 169 -20.71 -14.54 -21.19
CA LEU A 169 -19.69 -14.34 -22.21
C LEU A 169 -19.91 -15.26 -23.42
N PRO A 170 -19.47 -14.86 -24.63
CA PRO A 170 -19.52 -15.71 -25.80
C PRO A 170 -18.76 -17.04 -25.58
N GLU A 171 -19.28 -18.15 -26.08
CA GLU A 171 -18.64 -19.46 -25.97
C GLU A 171 -17.25 -19.51 -26.61
N SER A 172 -17.05 -18.75 -27.68
CA SER A 172 -15.79 -18.67 -28.41
C SER A 172 -15.40 -17.22 -28.70
N GLY A 173 -14.18 -17.01 -29.18
CA GLY A 173 -13.63 -15.70 -29.50
C GLY A 173 -12.81 -15.08 -28.37
N THR A 174 -12.14 -13.98 -28.69
CA THR A 174 -11.35 -13.20 -27.71
C THR A 174 -12.25 -12.30 -26.90
N VAL A 175 -12.12 -12.36 -25.58
CA VAL A 175 -12.81 -11.45 -24.66
C VAL A 175 -11.80 -10.45 -24.11
N PHE A 176 -12.01 -9.18 -24.41
CA PHE A 176 -11.26 -8.09 -23.81
C PHE A 176 -11.99 -7.59 -22.57
N CYS A 177 -11.27 -7.40 -21.47
CA CYS A 177 -11.85 -6.91 -20.23
C CYS A 177 -11.06 -5.74 -19.65
N CYS A 178 -11.75 -4.85 -18.96
CA CYS A 178 -11.15 -3.76 -18.19
C CYS A 178 -11.85 -3.65 -16.83
N PHE A 179 -11.13 -3.95 -15.77
CA PHE A 179 -11.62 -3.87 -14.38
C PHE A 179 -11.15 -2.59 -13.67
N ASN A 180 -10.68 -1.58 -14.42
CA ASN A 180 -10.35 -0.28 -13.87
C ASN A 180 -11.60 0.48 -13.43
N GLN A 181 -11.41 1.42 -12.49
CA GLN A 181 -12.45 2.38 -12.12
C GLN A 181 -12.90 3.17 -13.35
N ASN A 182 -14.22 3.35 -13.51
CA ASN A 182 -14.81 3.98 -14.70
C ASN A 182 -14.32 5.42 -14.96
N TYR A 183 -14.00 6.18 -13.89
CA TYR A 183 -13.48 7.55 -14.04
C TYR A 183 -12.09 7.61 -14.71
N LYS A 184 -11.38 6.49 -14.80
CA LYS A 184 -10.09 6.36 -15.51
C LYS A 184 -10.25 6.06 -17.00
N ILE A 185 -11.48 5.77 -17.43
CA ILE A 185 -11.78 5.47 -18.84
C ILE A 185 -12.17 6.77 -19.52
N THR A 186 -11.26 7.29 -20.31
CA THR A 186 -11.46 8.54 -21.06
C THR A 186 -11.87 8.25 -22.52
N PRO A 187 -12.29 9.26 -23.31
CA PRO A 187 -12.55 9.08 -24.73
C PRO A 187 -11.37 8.48 -25.52
N VAL A 188 -10.14 8.71 -25.07
CA VAL A 188 -8.93 8.19 -25.72
C VAL A 188 -8.85 6.66 -25.61
N GLU A 189 -9.13 6.10 -24.42
CA GLU A 189 -9.17 4.66 -24.23
C GLU A 189 -10.29 4.02 -25.03
N VAL A 190 -11.49 4.61 -25.01
CA VAL A 190 -12.65 4.11 -25.78
C VAL A 190 -12.36 4.11 -27.28
N ASP A 191 -11.73 5.15 -27.81
CA ASP A 191 -11.35 5.21 -29.23
C ASP A 191 -10.30 4.14 -29.59
N ALA A 192 -9.28 3.94 -28.72
CA ALA A 192 -8.28 2.90 -28.90
C ALA A 192 -8.91 1.50 -28.89
N TRP A 193 -9.78 1.21 -27.93
CA TRP A 193 -10.48 -0.08 -27.84
C TRP A 193 -11.40 -0.32 -29.03
N SER A 194 -12.13 0.71 -29.48
CA SER A 194 -12.97 0.63 -30.68
C SER A 194 -12.17 0.29 -31.94
N LYS A 195 -10.96 0.84 -32.08
CA LYS A 195 -10.04 0.52 -33.18
C LYS A 195 -9.53 -0.92 -33.12
N ILE A 196 -9.24 -1.43 -31.91
CA ILE A 196 -8.84 -2.82 -31.68
C ILE A 196 -9.97 -3.76 -32.08
N LEU A 197 -11.18 -3.55 -31.54
CA LEU A 197 -12.36 -4.40 -31.78
C LEU A 197 -12.79 -4.47 -33.24
N ARG A 198 -12.42 -3.48 -34.07
CA ARG A 198 -12.69 -3.52 -35.51
C ARG A 198 -11.67 -4.38 -36.30
N LYS A 199 -10.58 -4.81 -35.64
CA LYS A 199 -9.48 -5.55 -36.30
C LYS A 199 -9.40 -7.02 -35.91
N VAL A 200 -10.20 -7.45 -34.93
CA VAL A 200 -10.22 -8.82 -34.40
C VAL A 200 -11.52 -9.54 -34.64
#